data_09e1bfab15b965baab47c2c8930733c0
#
_entry.id   09e1bfab15b965baab47c2c8930733c0
#
_cell.length_a   1.000
_cell.length_b   1.000
_cell.length_c   1.000
_cell.angle_alpha   90.00
_cell.angle_beta   90.00
_cell.angle_gamma   90.00
#
_symmetry.space_group_name_H-M   'P 1'
#
loop_
_entity.id
_entity.type
_entity.pdbx_description
1 polymer ?
#
loop_
_entity_poly.entity_id
_entity_poly.type
_entity_poly.pdbx_seq_one_letter_code
_entity_poly.pdbx_strand_id
1 'polypeptide(L)'
;MKLVVLGLNHRSAAVAVRERFSFDKDEVASALNRLYEFDCVAECVILSTCNRTEIYAALEGVEFPKEYMLAVLKDLKGADHIDEDAFFFYEERDCIEHLFRVSASLDSLVLGEGQILSQLKGAYIQAYSAGCTGTIFNILFQRAISVGKKVRTNTGIANTPVSVSYTAVNLAEDSLDKPLSEATVLILGAGTMSELTATHLQAKGVKTIFVSNRTFTKAEALAERFNGKAVKLDHFVDYAKDADILITSTGAPHYIITEREAKKITSLRKGEPIVMIDIAVPRDIDPAVADMDGIYLFNIDSLESVVEENKAQREEEARRAEPIIHDAIEELLDKLSYLTVRPMMALLTEKAERIRRRELHRALAKLPDISNKERRIMDSMSRMIIRKMLREPMIHFNEIAGTEEEGLYWDLFKDMFNLEKEG
;
A
#
# COMPACT_ATOMS: atom_id res chain seq x y z
N MET A 1 20.08 -4.32 -8.53
CA MET A 1 18.98 -3.61 -7.86
C MET A 1 18.13 -4.64 -7.14
N LYS A 2 17.74 -4.41 -5.87
CA LYS A 2 16.90 -5.33 -5.07
C LYS A 2 15.57 -4.66 -4.73
N LEU A 3 14.47 -5.38 -4.91
CA LEU A 3 13.13 -4.94 -4.49
C LEU A 3 12.93 -5.38 -3.04
N VAL A 4 12.58 -4.45 -2.16
CA VAL A 4 12.39 -4.74 -0.74
C VAL A 4 11.16 -4.05 -0.17
N VAL A 5 10.60 -4.63 0.88
CA VAL A 5 9.64 -3.97 1.76
C VAL A 5 10.02 -4.21 3.21
N LEU A 6 10.11 -3.12 3.96
CA LEU A 6 10.15 -3.13 5.42
C LEU A 6 8.83 -2.59 5.93
N GLY A 7 8.17 -3.31 6.82
CA GLY A 7 6.89 -2.87 7.34
C GLY A 7 6.51 -3.46 8.68
N LEU A 8 5.49 -2.87 9.26
CA LEU A 8 4.77 -3.40 10.42
C LEU A 8 3.27 -3.36 10.13
N ASN A 9 2.54 -4.29 10.72
CA ASN A 9 1.09 -4.35 10.60
C ASN A 9 0.44 -4.82 11.90
N HIS A 10 -0.88 -4.94 11.90
CA HIS A 10 -1.67 -5.38 13.04
C HIS A 10 -1.29 -6.77 13.58
N ARG A 11 -0.63 -7.64 12.79
CA ARG A 11 -0.16 -8.96 13.21
C ARG A 11 1.23 -8.93 13.85
N SER A 12 2.08 -8.04 13.38
CA SER A 12 3.48 -7.95 13.84
C SER A 12 3.67 -6.98 14.99
N ALA A 13 2.77 -5.99 15.17
CA ALA A 13 2.96 -4.91 16.12
C ALA A 13 1.67 -4.45 16.79
N ALA A 14 1.70 -4.26 18.11
CA ALA A 14 0.62 -3.64 18.88
C ALA A 14 0.36 -2.19 18.45
N VAL A 15 -0.85 -1.65 18.74
CA VAL A 15 -1.26 -0.28 18.36
C VAL A 15 -0.22 0.77 18.74
N ALA A 16 0.32 0.70 19.97
CA ALA A 16 1.31 1.68 20.45
C ALA A 16 2.59 1.75 19.59
N VAL A 17 3.03 0.61 19.05
CA VAL A 17 4.19 0.55 18.14
C VAL A 17 3.80 1.08 16.77
N ARG A 18 2.62 0.71 16.27
CA ARG A 18 2.11 1.19 14.97
C ARG A 18 1.95 2.71 14.96
N GLU A 19 1.42 3.30 16.02
CA GLU A 19 1.29 4.76 16.20
C GLU A 19 2.64 5.47 16.10
N ARG A 20 3.66 4.94 16.73
CA ARG A 20 5.00 5.53 16.74
C ARG A 20 5.62 5.59 15.35
N PHE A 21 5.32 4.60 14.49
CA PHE A 21 5.91 4.48 13.15
C PHE A 21 4.94 4.83 12.02
N SER A 22 3.70 5.24 12.33
CA SER A 22 2.75 5.75 11.33
C SER A 22 3.23 7.10 10.77
N PHE A 23 2.86 7.38 9.52
CA PHE A 23 3.09 8.67 8.86
C PHE A 23 1.75 9.31 8.55
N ASP A 24 1.56 10.56 8.92
CA ASP A 24 0.45 11.35 8.42
C ASP A 24 0.71 11.80 6.96
N LYS A 25 -0.27 12.48 6.34
CA LYS A 25 -0.16 12.86 4.92
C LYS A 25 0.98 13.82 4.62
N ASP A 26 1.26 14.73 5.53
CA ASP A 26 2.30 15.75 5.38
C ASP A 26 3.67 15.14 5.68
N GLU A 27 3.74 14.26 6.67
CA GLU A 27 4.92 13.45 6.99
C GLU A 27 5.32 12.52 5.84
N VAL A 28 4.36 11.85 5.16
CA VAL A 28 4.66 10.98 4.01
C VAL A 28 5.39 11.74 2.91
N ALA A 29 4.95 12.96 2.57
CA ALA A 29 5.60 13.74 1.52
C ALA A 29 7.05 14.11 1.90
N SER A 30 7.28 14.50 3.14
CA SER A 30 8.63 14.79 3.65
C SER A 30 9.50 13.53 3.72
N ALA A 31 8.94 12.41 4.20
CA ALA A 31 9.65 11.14 4.30
C ALA A 31 10.04 10.57 2.94
N LEU A 32 9.18 10.68 1.91
CA LEU A 32 9.49 10.27 0.54
C LEU A 32 10.69 11.03 -0.02
N ASN A 33 10.72 12.36 0.15
CA ASN A 33 11.84 13.17 -0.33
C ASN A 33 13.14 12.79 0.39
N ARG A 34 13.11 12.65 1.72
CA ARG A 34 14.29 12.21 2.51
C ARG A 34 14.74 10.81 2.12
N LEU A 35 13.80 9.89 1.92
CA LEU A 35 14.10 8.52 1.51
C LEU A 35 14.79 8.48 0.14
N TYR A 36 14.36 9.34 -0.79
CA TYR A 36 14.93 9.44 -2.13
C TYR A 36 16.30 10.15 -2.16
N GLU A 37 16.67 10.88 -1.10
CA GLU A 37 18.01 11.47 -0.93
C GLU A 37 19.10 10.46 -0.55
N PHE A 38 18.74 9.24 -0.12
CA PHE A 38 19.72 8.19 0.16
C PHE A 38 20.24 7.59 -1.15
N ASP A 39 21.55 7.64 -1.37
CA ASP A 39 22.23 7.24 -2.63
C ASP A 39 21.87 5.82 -3.11
N CYS A 40 21.54 4.92 -2.16
CA CYS A 40 21.18 3.53 -2.49
C CYS A 40 19.69 3.33 -2.80
N VAL A 41 18.84 4.34 -2.68
CA VAL A 41 17.40 4.24 -2.95
C VAL A 41 17.08 4.79 -4.33
N ALA A 42 16.86 3.90 -5.30
CA ALA A 42 16.54 4.29 -6.67
C ALA A 42 15.05 4.65 -6.84
N GLU A 43 14.15 3.93 -6.16
CA GLU A 43 12.70 4.17 -6.20
C GLU A 43 12.10 3.84 -4.82
N CYS A 44 11.06 4.57 -4.40
CA CYS A 44 10.38 4.29 -3.13
C CYS A 44 8.90 4.67 -3.11
N VAL A 45 8.14 3.94 -2.27
CA VAL A 45 6.72 4.21 -1.95
C VAL A 45 6.50 3.94 -0.46
N ILE A 46 5.76 4.82 0.22
CA ILE A 46 5.36 4.65 1.62
C ILE A 46 3.85 4.43 1.66
N LEU A 47 3.41 3.28 2.18
CA LEU A 47 2.02 2.97 2.50
C LEU A 47 1.83 3.07 4.01
N SER A 48 1.14 4.11 4.48
CA SER A 48 0.79 4.30 5.90
C SER A 48 -0.72 4.39 6.05
N THR A 49 -1.29 3.50 6.89
CA THR A 49 -2.71 3.39 7.18
C THR A 49 -2.91 3.15 8.68
N CYS A 50 -4.15 3.04 9.15
CA CYS A 50 -4.42 2.66 10.55
C CYS A 50 -3.87 1.28 10.94
N ASN A 51 -3.71 0.35 9.99
CA ASN A 51 -3.36 -1.04 10.27
C ASN A 51 -1.96 -1.45 9.85
N ARG A 52 -1.26 -0.61 9.07
CA ARG A 52 0.09 -0.90 8.56
C ARG A 52 0.87 0.33 8.20
N THR A 53 2.18 0.22 8.35
CA THR A 53 3.14 1.13 7.75
C THR A 53 4.17 0.29 7.01
N GLU A 54 4.31 0.52 5.70
CA GLU A 54 5.19 -0.23 4.82
C GLU A 54 6.00 0.74 3.96
N ILE A 55 7.30 0.52 3.89
CA ILE A 55 8.23 1.24 3.02
C ILE A 55 8.72 0.26 1.98
N TYR A 56 8.30 0.46 0.74
CA TYR A 56 8.79 -0.23 -0.42
C TYR A 56 9.95 0.55 -1.01
N ALA A 57 11.05 -0.14 -1.32
CA ALA A 57 12.22 0.47 -1.93
C ALA A 57 12.84 -0.42 -3.00
N ALA A 58 13.39 0.20 -4.04
CA ALA A 58 14.30 -0.43 -4.98
C ALA A 58 15.72 0.03 -4.60
N LEU A 59 16.55 -0.89 -4.11
CA LEU A 59 17.87 -0.61 -3.57
C LEU A 59 18.97 -0.99 -4.55
N GLU A 60 20.00 -0.15 -4.67
CA GLU A 60 21.19 -0.39 -5.48
C GLU A 60 22.44 -0.46 -4.59
N GLY A 61 23.30 -1.48 -4.81
CA GLY A 61 24.59 -1.58 -4.14
C GLY A 61 24.55 -1.88 -2.63
N VAL A 62 23.41 -2.36 -2.12
CA VAL A 62 23.23 -2.68 -0.69
C VAL A 62 23.45 -4.18 -0.46
N GLU A 63 24.42 -4.50 0.40
CA GLU A 63 24.76 -5.89 0.77
C GLU A 63 23.76 -6.45 1.80
N PHE A 64 23.39 -5.64 2.80
CA PHE A 64 22.47 -5.98 3.91
C PHE A 64 21.21 -5.10 3.87
N PRO A 65 20.23 -5.45 3.02
CA PRO A 65 19.06 -4.58 2.79
C PRO A 65 18.17 -4.38 4.01
N LYS A 66 17.99 -5.39 4.85
CA LYS A 66 17.14 -5.31 6.06
C LYS A 66 17.72 -4.29 7.06
N GLU A 67 18.99 -4.44 7.39
CA GLU A 67 19.70 -3.56 8.33
C GLU A 67 19.72 -2.11 7.79
N TYR A 68 19.93 -1.97 6.48
CA TYR A 68 19.88 -0.67 5.82
C TYR A 68 18.51 -0.02 5.95
N MET A 69 17.44 -0.74 5.64
CA MET A 69 16.06 -0.21 5.72
C MET A 69 15.64 0.11 7.16
N LEU A 70 16.09 -0.67 8.15
CA LEU A 70 15.87 -0.37 9.57
C LEU A 70 16.60 0.92 9.98
N ALA A 71 17.84 1.13 9.53
CA ALA A 71 18.58 2.35 9.79
C ALA A 71 17.90 3.57 9.14
N VAL A 72 17.44 3.43 7.91
CA VAL A 72 16.66 4.47 7.20
C VAL A 72 15.38 4.81 7.95
N LEU A 73 14.59 3.81 8.38
CA LEU A 73 13.36 4.05 9.15
C LEU A 73 13.65 4.74 10.47
N LYS A 74 14.73 4.36 11.14
CA LYS A 74 15.20 4.99 12.38
C LYS A 74 15.49 6.48 12.17
N ASP A 75 16.16 6.83 11.09
CA ASP A 75 16.46 8.21 10.73
C ASP A 75 15.19 9.00 10.38
N LEU A 76 14.30 8.42 9.56
CA LEU A 76 13.04 9.06 9.16
C LEU A 76 12.14 9.40 10.36
N LYS A 77 12.11 8.54 11.38
CA LYS A 77 11.26 8.71 12.57
C LYS A 77 11.98 9.35 13.75
N GLY A 78 13.28 9.65 13.64
CA GLY A 78 14.07 10.16 14.76
C GLY A 78 14.05 9.23 15.98
N ALA A 79 14.00 7.92 15.75
CA ALA A 79 13.87 6.92 16.80
C ALA A 79 15.23 6.48 17.32
N ASP A 80 15.47 6.55 18.64
CA ASP A 80 16.72 6.07 19.24
C ASP A 80 16.83 4.54 19.19
N HIS A 81 15.69 3.85 19.30
CA HIS A 81 15.63 2.39 19.31
C HIS A 81 14.42 1.90 18.51
N ILE A 82 14.61 0.81 17.77
CA ILE A 82 13.57 0.06 17.05
C ILE A 82 13.56 -1.37 17.58
N ASP A 83 12.38 -1.85 17.94
CA ASP A 83 12.15 -3.28 18.18
C ASP A 83 12.03 -3.98 16.84
N GLU A 84 13.09 -4.63 16.40
CA GLU A 84 13.18 -5.26 15.07
C GLU A 84 12.17 -6.40 14.88
N ASP A 85 11.76 -7.06 15.96
CA ASP A 85 10.80 -8.17 15.93
C ASP A 85 9.37 -7.68 15.58
N ALA A 86 9.12 -6.38 15.75
CA ALA A 86 7.86 -5.76 15.34
C ALA A 86 7.75 -5.55 13.81
N PHE A 87 8.86 -5.70 13.08
CA PHE A 87 8.92 -5.43 11.64
C PHE A 87 9.13 -6.70 10.84
N PHE A 88 8.32 -6.86 9.78
CA PHE A 88 8.60 -7.83 8.74
C PHE A 88 9.47 -7.21 7.64
N PHE A 89 10.20 -8.07 6.95
CA PHE A 89 11.03 -7.69 5.82
C PHE A 89 10.94 -8.75 4.73
N TYR A 90 10.68 -8.33 3.49
CA TYR A 90 10.63 -9.21 2.33
C TYR A 90 11.47 -8.64 1.19
N GLU A 91 12.09 -9.54 0.42
CA GLU A 91 12.91 -9.20 -0.74
C GLU A 91 12.34 -9.83 -2.01
N GLU A 92 12.61 -9.20 -3.14
CA GLU A 92 12.37 -9.71 -4.50
C GLU A 92 10.97 -10.31 -4.68
N ARG A 93 10.88 -11.60 -4.96
CA ARG A 93 9.62 -12.32 -5.16
C ARG A 93 8.66 -12.16 -3.98
N ASP A 94 9.15 -12.31 -2.76
CA ASP A 94 8.33 -12.23 -1.55
C ASP A 94 7.80 -10.80 -1.34
N CYS A 95 8.59 -9.79 -1.71
CA CYS A 95 8.15 -8.38 -1.71
C CYS A 95 7.00 -8.17 -2.72
N ILE A 96 7.10 -8.72 -3.92
CA ILE A 96 6.06 -8.65 -4.96
C ILE A 96 4.79 -9.38 -4.49
N GLU A 97 4.94 -10.59 -3.96
CA GLU A 97 3.82 -11.38 -3.44
C GLU A 97 3.10 -10.65 -2.31
N HIS A 98 3.85 -10.11 -1.34
CA HIS A 98 3.29 -9.32 -0.25
C HIS A 98 2.48 -8.13 -0.79
N LEU A 99 3.04 -7.34 -1.72
CA LEU A 99 2.35 -6.21 -2.33
C LEU A 99 1.04 -6.63 -3.03
N PHE A 100 1.05 -7.77 -3.73
CA PHE A 100 -0.15 -8.25 -4.42
C PHE A 100 -1.20 -8.76 -3.42
N ARG A 101 -0.79 -9.44 -2.35
CA ARG A 101 -1.68 -9.85 -1.26
C ARG A 101 -2.30 -8.67 -0.54
N VAL A 102 -1.52 -7.62 -0.28
CA VAL A 102 -2.00 -6.35 0.27
C VAL A 102 -3.02 -5.70 -0.68
N SER A 103 -2.70 -5.60 -1.97
CA SER A 103 -3.60 -5.00 -2.97
C SER A 103 -4.92 -5.76 -3.13
N ALA A 104 -4.88 -7.09 -2.95
CA ALA A 104 -6.03 -7.99 -2.99
C ALA A 104 -6.80 -8.06 -1.67
N SER A 105 -6.36 -7.34 -0.63
CA SER A 105 -6.93 -7.36 0.72
C SER A 105 -6.83 -8.72 1.43
N LEU A 106 -5.86 -9.57 1.04
CA LEU A 106 -5.61 -10.87 1.66
C LEU A 106 -4.73 -10.77 2.92
N ASP A 107 -4.03 -9.64 3.06
CA ASP A 107 -3.21 -9.34 4.24
C ASP A 107 -3.82 -8.19 5.07
N SER A 108 -5.11 -7.93 4.94
CA SER A 108 -5.82 -6.93 5.75
C SER A 108 -6.34 -7.54 7.05
N LEU A 109 -6.54 -6.70 8.08
CA LEU A 109 -7.20 -7.08 9.34
C LEU A 109 -8.53 -7.78 9.05
N VAL A 110 -9.27 -7.22 8.10
CA VAL A 110 -10.49 -7.80 7.56
C VAL A 110 -10.23 -8.21 6.12
N LEU A 111 -10.22 -9.52 5.86
CA LEU A 111 -10.06 -10.07 4.52
C LEU A 111 -11.10 -9.48 3.56
N GLY A 112 -10.66 -8.94 2.42
CA GLY A 112 -11.56 -8.37 1.41
C GLY A 112 -11.91 -6.90 1.62
N GLU A 113 -11.36 -6.20 2.63
CA GLU A 113 -11.60 -4.78 2.84
C GLU A 113 -11.25 -3.94 1.60
N GLY A 114 -12.22 -3.16 1.12
CA GLY A 114 -12.05 -2.39 -0.12
C GLY A 114 -11.15 -1.18 -0.01
N GLN A 115 -10.87 -0.71 1.19
CA GLN A 115 -10.14 0.54 1.41
C GLN A 115 -8.66 0.43 1.08
N ILE A 116 -8.02 -0.72 1.39
CA ILE A 116 -6.58 -0.89 1.20
C ILE A 116 -6.14 -0.71 -0.25
N LEU A 117 -6.94 -1.16 -1.22
CA LEU A 117 -6.63 -0.95 -2.63
C LEU A 117 -6.63 0.54 -3.02
N SER A 118 -7.56 1.31 -2.45
CA SER A 118 -7.63 2.76 -2.65
C SER A 118 -6.47 3.49 -1.95
N GLN A 119 -6.09 3.04 -0.76
CA GLN A 119 -4.96 3.56 0.00
C GLN A 119 -3.63 3.27 -0.72
N LEU A 120 -3.43 2.04 -1.20
CA LEU A 120 -2.27 1.66 -1.99
C LEU A 120 -2.15 2.50 -3.27
N LYS A 121 -3.27 2.70 -3.99
CA LYS A 121 -3.30 3.57 -5.16
C LYS A 121 -2.95 5.01 -4.79
N GLY A 122 -3.44 5.52 -3.66
CA GLY A 122 -3.12 6.85 -3.14
C GLY A 122 -1.64 7.00 -2.83
N ALA A 123 -1.04 6.03 -2.12
CA ALA A 123 0.38 5.99 -1.80
C ALA A 123 1.27 6.01 -3.05
N TYR A 124 0.94 5.18 -4.04
CA TYR A 124 1.64 5.18 -5.33
C TYR A 124 1.53 6.53 -6.06
N ILE A 125 0.33 7.13 -6.14
CA ILE A 125 0.14 8.43 -6.80
C ILE A 125 0.95 9.51 -6.08
N GLN A 126 1.02 9.51 -4.75
CA GLN A 126 1.78 10.46 -3.96
C GLN A 126 3.29 10.33 -4.26
N ALA A 127 3.84 9.11 -4.24
CA ALA A 127 5.24 8.85 -4.57
C ALA A 127 5.56 9.20 -6.04
N TYR A 128 4.67 8.87 -6.98
CA TYR A 128 4.79 9.25 -8.39
C TYR A 128 4.84 10.78 -8.57
N SER A 129 3.96 11.50 -7.90
CA SER A 129 3.90 12.97 -7.95
C SER A 129 5.13 13.63 -7.31
N ALA A 130 5.74 12.98 -6.31
CA ALA A 130 6.99 13.42 -5.69
C ALA A 130 8.24 13.08 -6.54
N GLY A 131 8.09 12.34 -7.66
CA GLY A 131 9.23 11.91 -8.49
C GLY A 131 10.04 10.77 -7.89
N CYS A 132 9.52 10.07 -6.88
CA CYS A 132 10.19 8.99 -6.16
C CYS A 132 9.97 7.60 -6.81
N THR A 133 9.31 7.51 -7.97
CA THR A 133 9.07 6.26 -8.69
C THR A 133 9.64 6.34 -10.10
N GLY A 134 10.28 5.27 -10.54
CA GLY A 134 10.82 5.10 -11.88
C GLY A 134 10.10 3.99 -12.65
N THR A 135 10.82 3.33 -13.55
CA THR A 135 10.25 2.31 -14.44
C THR A 135 9.73 1.09 -13.67
N ILE A 136 10.49 0.63 -12.68
CA ILE A 136 10.21 -0.62 -11.95
C ILE A 136 8.95 -0.46 -11.10
N PHE A 137 8.90 0.57 -10.24
CA PHE A 137 7.75 0.78 -9.34
C PHE A 137 6.49 1.20 -10.10
N ASN A 138 6.63 1.93 -11.21
CA ASN A 138 5.49 2.22 -12.06
C ASN A 138 4.85 0.94 -12.61
N ILE A 139 5.66 -0.05 -13.04
CA ILE A 139 5.15 -1.34 -13.51
C ILE A 139 4.59 -2.17 -12.35
N LEU A 140 5.34 -2.28 -11.25
CA LEU A 140 5.00 -3.06 -10.07
C LEU A 140 3.67 -2.60 -9.44
N PHE A 141 3.54 -1.31 -9.12
CA PHE A 141 2.35 -0.78 -8.45
C PHE A 141 1.12 -0.74 -9.37
N GLN A 142 1.29 -0.44 -10.66
CA GLN A 142 0.18 -0.54 -11.62
C GLN A 142 -0.30 -1.99 -11.75
N ARG A 143 0.62 -2.97 -11.77
CA ARG A 143 0.26 -4.38 -11.80
C ARG A 143 -0.44 -4.79 -10.51
N ALA A 144 0.07 -4.40 -9.32
CA ALA A 144 -0.57 -4.65 -8.02
C ALA A 144 -2.01 -4.13 -7.98
N ILE A 145 -2.24 -2.89 -8.42
CA ILE A 145 -3.59 -2.32 -8.50
C ILE A 145 -4.50 -3.12 -9.45
N SER A 146 -3.96 -3.58 -10.58
CA SER A 146 -4.69 -4.41 -11.53
C SER A 146 -5.06 -5.77 -10.93
N VAL A 147 -4.12 -6.42 -10.23
CA VAL A 147 -4.33 -7.71 -9.55
C VAL A 147 -5.40 -7.57 -8.46
N GLY A 148 -5.29 -6.54 -7.60
CA GLY A 148 -6.30 -6.27 -6.58
C GLY A 148 -7.71 -6.11 -7.16
N LYS A 149 -7.85 -5.40 -8.29
CA LYS A 149 -9.13 -5.31 -9.00
C LYS A 149 -9.60 -6.64 -9.57
N LYS A 150 -8.69 -7.41 -10.20
CA LYS A 150 -9.00 -8.73 -10.80
C LYS A 150 -9.47 -9.72 -9.73
N VAL A 151 -8.80 -9.78 -8.58
CA VAL A 151 -9.21 -10.62 -7.45
C VAL A 151 -10.60 -10.22 -6.97
N ARG A 152 -10.86 -8.94 -6.73
CA ARG A 152 -12.18 -8.44 -6.28
C ARG A 152 -13.32 -8.70 -7.26
N THR A 153 -13.04 -8.76 -8.56
CA THR A 153 -14.05 -9.03 -9.58
C THR A 153 -14.29 -10.53 -9.76
N ASN A 154 -13.24 -11.36 -9.64
CA ASN A 154 -13.28 -12.78 -9.97
C ASN A 154 -13.50 -13.67 -8.76
N THR A 155 -13.50 -13.12 -7.55
CA THR A 155 -13.79 -13.83 -6.29
C THR A 155 -14.86 -13.11 -5.50
N GLY A 156 -15.49 -13.80 -4.54
CA GLY A 156 -16.47 -13.24 -3.63
C GLY A 156 -15.85 -12.42 -2.48
N ILE A 157 -14.53 -12.23 -2.47
CA ILE A 157 -13.80 -11.63 -1.34
C ILE A 157 -14.24 -10.19 -1.02
N ALA A 158 -14.75 -9.47 -2.03
CA ALA A 158 -15.27 -8.11 -1.86
C ALA A 158 -16.76 -8.06 -1.46
N ASN A 159 -17.47 -9.19 -1.53
CA ASN A 159 -18.92 -9.23 -1.36
C ASN A 159 -19.34 -9.45 0.10
N THR A 160 -18.41 -9.78 0.98
CA THR A 160 -18.71 -9.95 2.40
C THR A 160 -18.45 -8.61 3.11
N PRO A 161 -19.49 -7.89 3.57
CA PRO A 161 -19.33 -6.59 4.22
C PRO A 161 -18.81 -6.79 5.63
N VAL A 162 -17.49 -6.79 5.80
CA VAL A 162 -16.86 -6.66 7.11
C VAL A 162 -15.67 -5.72 6.99
N SER A 163 -15.97 -4.44 7.01
CA SER A 163 -14.98 -3.40 7.28
C SER A 163 -14.82 -3.26 8.80
N VAL A 164 -13.69 -2.68 9.24
CA VAL A 164 -13.50 -2.26 10.64
C VAL A 164 -14.74 -1.49 11.12
N SER A 165 -15.30 -0.62 10.26
CA SER A 165 -16.54 0.13 10.55
C SER A 165 -17.76 -0.76 10.77
N TYR A 166 -17.92 -1.84 9.99
CA TYR A 166 -19.03 -2.79 10.18
C TYR A 166 -18.85 -3.60 11.48
N THR A 167 -17.65 -4.07 11.73
CA THR A 167 -17.32 -4.80 12.98
C THR A 167 -17.51 -3.92 14.20
N ALA A 168 -17.11 -2.64 14.12
CA ALA A 168 -17.33 -1.66 15.18
C ALA A 168 -18.83 -1.49 15.50
N VAL A 169 -19.68 -1.43 14.47
CA VAL A 169 -21.14 -1.30 14.64
C VAL A 169 -21.75 -2.57 15.25
N ASN A 170 -21.30 -3.76 14.83
CA ASN A 170 -21.78 -5.02 15.42
C ASN A 170 -21.35 -5.13 16.89
N LEU A 171 -20.09 -4.82 17.21
CA LEU A 171 -19.59 -4.83 18.57
C LEU A 171 -20.36 -3.84 19.45
N ALA A 172 -20.69 -2.66 18.91
CA ALA A 172 -21.54 -1.70 19.62
C ALA A 172 -22.94 -2.27 19.89
N GLU A 173 -23.54 -2.95 18.90
CA GLU A 173 -24.85 -3.61 19.04
C GLU A 173 -24.83 -4.69 20.13
N ASP A 174 -23.81 -5.55 20.11
CA ASP A 174 -23.65 -6.64 21.08
C ASP A 174 -23.36 -6.15 22.52
N SER A 175 -22.85 -4.92 22.65
CA SER A 175 -22.51 -4.31 23.94
C SER A 175 -23.61 -3.45 24.53
N LEU A 176 -24.74 -3.31 23.85
CA LEU A 176 -25.89 -2.54 24.31
C LEU A 176 -27.02 -3.45 24.82
N ASP A 177 -27.68 -3.04 25.89
CA ASP A 177 -28.88 -3.70 26.42
C ASP A 177 -30.17 -3.31 25.66
N LYS A 178 -30.05 -2.59 24.53
CA LYS A 178 -31.19 -2.12 23.72
C LYS A 178 -30.88 -2.19 22.22
N PRO A 179 -31.91 -2.25 21.35
CA PRO A 179 -31.70 -2.30 19.93
C PRO A 179 -31.08 -1.00 19.40
N LEU A 180 -30.21 -1.11 18.36
CA LEU A 180 -29.56 0.05 17.74
C LEU A 180 -30.56 1.10 17.19
N SER A 181 -31.78 0.69 16.85
CA SER A 181 -32.84 1.61 16.39
C SER A 181 -33.29 2.64 17.46
N GLU A 182 -32.99 2.37 18.73
CA GLU A 182 -33.26 3.24 19.87
C GLU A 182 -32.00 3.93 20.40
N ALA A 183 -30.84 3.57 19.86
CA ALA A 183 -29.56 4.12 20.30
C ALA A 183 -29.26 5.49 19.70
N THR A 184 -28.61 6.32 20.50
CA THR A 184 -28.02 7.59 20.08
C THR A 184 -26.52 7.41 19.88
N VAL A 185 -26.01 7.79 18.72
CA VAL A 185 -24.60 7.63 18.36
C VAL A 185 -23.94 8.99 18.15
N LEU A 186 -22.75 9.18 18.73
CA LEU A 186 -21.88 10.30 18.47
C LEU A 186 -20.62 9.83 17.73
N ILE A 187 -20.36 10.40 16.57
CA ILE A 187 -19.16 10.12 15.77
C ILE A 187 -18.22 11.34 15.84
N LEU A 188 -16.99 11.13 16.31
CA LEU A 188 -15.91 12.12 16.28
C LEU A 188 -15.01 11.82 15.09
N GLY A 189 -15.02 12.71 14.11
CA GLY A 189 -14.36 12.59 12.81
C GLY A 189 -15.36 12.66 11.66
N ALA A 190 -14.90 13.12 10.50
CA ALA A 190 -15.69 13.19 9.27
C ALA A 190 -14.85 12.74 8.06
N GLY A 191 -14.06 11.68 8.25
CA GLY A 191 -13.29 11.01 7.23
C GLY A 191 -14.04 9.80 6.63
N THR A 192 -13.37 9.06 5.75
CA THR A 192 -13.92 7.89 5.07
C THR A 192 -14.40 6.81 6.04
N MET A 193 -13.67 6.58 7.13
CA MET A 193 -14.07 5.61 8.16
C MET A 193 -15.36 6.02 8.88
N SER A 194 -15.47 7.30 9.25
CA SER A 194 -16.69 7.86 9.85
C SER A 194 -17.90 7.74 8.92
N GLU A 195 -17.72 7.98 7.63
CA GLU A 195 -18.75 7.85 6.59
C GLU A 195 -19.24 6.40 6.45
N LEU A 196 -18.32 5.44 6.39
CA LEU A 196 -18.65 4.01 6.34
C LEU A 196 -19.35 3.54 7.61
N THR A 197 -18.88 3.98 8.76
CA THR A 197 -19.50 3.67 10.06
C THR A 197 -20.94 4.21 10.11
N ALA A 198 -21.15 5.47 9.70
CA ALA A 198 -22.48 6.07 9.61
C ALA A 198 -23.40 5.31 8.64
N THR A 199 -22.86 4.82 7.51
CA THR A 199 -23.62 3.98 6.54
C THR A 199 -24.08 2.68 7.19
N HIS A 200 -23.22 1.99 7.92
CA HIS A 200 -23.57 0.74 8.61
C HIS A 200 -24.56 0.97 9.75
N LEU A 201 -24.40 2.04 10.53
CA LEU A 201 -25.34 2.43 11.59
C LEU A 201 -26.73 2.71 11.03
N GLN A 202 -26.81 3.45 9.91
CA GLN A 202 -28.08 3.73 9.23
C GLN A 202 -28.75 2.44 8.71
N ALA A 203 -27.96 1.52 8.13
CA ALA A 203 -28.45 0.23 7.65
C ALA A 203 -29.00 -0.65 8.78
N LYS A 204 -28.48 -0.49 10.01
CA LYS A 204 -28.96 -1.13 11.26
C LYS A 204 -30.14 -0.38 11.92
N GLY A 205 -30.60 0.70 11.31
CA GLY A 205 -31.80 1.43 11.76
C GLY A 205 -31.56 2.53 12.80
N VAL A 206 -30.30 2.90 13.07
CA VAL A 206 -29.99 4.03 13.96
C VAL A 206 -30.58 5.31 13.37
N LYS A 207 -31.35 6.03 14.18
CA LYS A 207 -32.05 7.27 13.77
C LYS A 207 -31.38 8.53 14.27
N THR A 208 -30.65 8.46 15.40
CA THR A 208 -30.01 9.62 16.01
C THR A 208 -28.50 9.52 15.87
N ILE A 209 -27.94 10.26 14.92
CA ILE A 209 -26.50 10.31 14.67
C ILE A 209 -26.03 11.75 14.84
N PHE A 210 -25.11 11.97 15.79
CA PHE A 210 -24.37 13.21 15.92
C PHE A 210 -22.99 13.06 15.27
N VAL A 211 -22.55 14.08 14.54
CA VAL A 211 -21.22 14.08 13.93
C VAL A 211 -20.46 15.31 14.40
N SER A 212 -19.25 15.12 14.88
CA SER A 212 -18.36 16.19 15.27
C SER A 212 -17.02 16.08 14.56
N ASN A 213 -16.46 17.22 14.16
CA ASN A 213 -15.15 17.28 13.54
C ASN A 213 -14.50 18.64 13.81
N ARG A 214 -13.15 18.69 13.80
CA ARG A 214 -12.38 19.94 13.91
C ARG A 214 -12.82 20.96 12.84
N THR A 215 -13.01 20.50 11.60
CA THR A 215 -13.59 21.30 10.53
C THR A 215 -15.10 21.12 10.52
N PHE A 216 -15.84 22.06 11.08
CA PHE A 216 -17.30 21.95 11.29
C PHE A 216 -18.07 21.70 9.98
N THR A 217 -17.69 22.34 8.87
CA THR A 217 -18.31 22.12 7.57
C THR A 217 -18.24 20.68 7.06
N LYS A 218 -17.19 19.94 7.43
CA LYS A 218 -17.09 18.49 7.12
C LYS A 218 -18.07 17.67 7.97
N ALA A 219 -18.27 18.07 9.22
CA ALA A 219 -19.27 17.43 10.08
C ALA A 219 -20.68 17.70 9.59
N GLU A 220 -20.98 18.93 9.11
CA GLU A 220 -22.27 19.30 8.52
C GLU A 220 -22.56 18.44 7.27
N ALA A 221 -21.61 18.36 6.34
CA ALA A 221 -21.78 17.59 5.11
C ALA A 221 -22.02 16.10 5.37
N LEU A 222 -21.31 15.53 6.36
CA LEU A 222 -21.52 14.12 6.75
C LEU A 222 -22.87 13.94 7.46
N ALA A 223 -23.20 14.79 8.42
CA ALA A 223 -24.45 14.72 9.16
C ALA A 223 -25.69 14.84 8.25
N GLU A 224 -25.68 15.77 7.28
CA GLU A 224 -26.76 15.95 6.32
C GLU A 224 -27.04 14.68 5.49
N ARG A 225 -26.00 13.97 5.05
CA ARG A 225 -26.14 12.72 4.28
C ARG A 225 -26.84 11.59 5.06
N PHE A 226 -26.76 11.60 6.38
CA PHE A 226 -27.29 10.55 7.26
C PHE A 226 -28.48 11.03 8.11
N ASN A 227 -29.09 12.17 7.76
CA ASN A 227 -30.15 12.81 8.52
C ASN A 227 -29.78 13.00 10.01
N GLY A 228 -28.50 13.18 10.28
CA GLY A 228 -27.94 13.40 11.59
C GLY A 228 -27.81 14.89 11.91
N LYS A 229 -27.12 15.19 13.01
CA LYS A 229 -26.87 16.56 13.46
C LYS A 229 -25.35 16.80 13.63
N ALA A 230 -24.86 17.87 13.02
CA ALA A 230 -23.49 18.31 13.26
C ALA A 230 -23.34 19.01 14.60
N VAL A 231 -22.22 18.72 15.27
CA VAL A 231 -21.85 19.25 16.59
C VAL A 231 -20.44 19.83 16.50
N LYS A 232 -20.24 21.01 17.11
CA LYS A 232 -18.88 21.59 17.23
C LYS A 232 -18.02 20.72 18.16
N LEU A 233 -16.75 20.55 17.82
CA LEU A 233 -15.84 19.70 18.57
C LEU A 233 -15.72 20.14 20.05
N ASP A 234 -15.70 21.43 20.33
CA ASP A 234 -15.62 21.96 21.69
C ASP A 234 -16.83 21.62 22.57
N HIS A 235 -17.94 21.18 21.97
CA HIS A 235 -19.19 20.84 22.63
C HIS A 235 -19.52 19.34 22.60
N PHE A 236 -18.61 18.46 22.10
CA PHE A 236 -18.94 17.05 21.96
C PHE A 236 -19.31 16.37 23.29
N VAL A 237 -18.72 16.80 24.41
CA VAL A 237 -19.01 16.27 25.76
C VAL A 237 -20.48 16.48 26.14
N ASP A 238 -21.08 17.61 25.75
CA ASP A 238 -22.47 17.92 26.03
C ASP A 238 -23.45 16.97 25.29
N TYR A 239 -23.01 16.40 24.18
CA TYR A 239 -23.76 15.42 23.39
C TYR A 239 -23.40 13.97 23.75
N ALA A 240 -22.16 13.73 24.18
CA ALA A 240 -21.72 12.41 24.65
C ALA A 240 -22.46 11.95 25.91
N LYS A 241 -23.00 12.87 26.72
CA LYS A 241 -23.83 12.52 27.88
C LYS A 241 -25.13 11.77 27.50
N ASP A 242 -25.67 12.06 26.31
CA ASP A 242 -26.94 11.49 25.80
C ASP A 242 -26.65 10.39 24.74
N ALA A 243 -25.38 10.14 24.39
CA ALA A 243 -25.00 9.12 23.43
C ALA A 243 -24.79 7.78 24.10
N ASP A 244 -25.32 6.72 23.53
CA ASP A 244 -25.11 5.34 23.98
C ASP A 244 -23.80 4.78 23.41
N ILE A 245 -23.45 5.22 22.22
CA ILE A 245 -22.24 4.84 21.49
C ILE A 245 -21.47 6.10 21.11
N LEU A 246 -20.17 6.10 21.37
CA LEU A 246 -19.25 7.12 20.91
C LEU A 246 -18.18 6.44 20.05
N ILE A 247 -18.06 6.84 18.80
CA ILE A 247 -17.08 6.30 17.86
C ILE A 247 -16.12 7.39 17.46
N THR A 248 -14.80 7.13 17.58
CA THR A 248 -13.76 8.07 17.20
C THR A 248 -13.00 7.56 15.99
N SER A 249 -12.77 8.46 15.03
CA SER A 249 -12.08 8.19 13.78
C SER A 249 -11.47 9.49 13.23
N THR A 250 -10.58 10.13 14.00
CA THR A 250 -9.94 11.37 13.55
C THR A 250 -8.48 11.13 13.18
N GLY A 251 -7.82 12.12 12.60
CA GLY A 251 -6.38 12.13 12.37
C GLY A 251 -5.65 13.05 13.35
N ALA A 252 -6.15 13.16 14.58
CA ALA A 252 -5.50 14.00 15.58
C ALA A 252 -4.20 13.33 16.07
N PRO A 253 -3.11 14.08 16.27
CA PRO A 253 -1.86 13.51 16.77
C PRO A 253 -1.84 13.33 18.30
N HIS A 254 -2.98 13.59 18.97
CA HIS A 254 -3.11 13.51 20.43
C HIS A 254 -4.52 13.02 20.79
N TYR A 255 -4.68 12.52 22.00
CA TYR A 255 -5.97 12.08 22.49
C TYR A 255 -6.99 13.22 22.52
N ILE A 256 -8.17 12.99 21.95
CA ILE A 256 -9.33 13.88 22.01
C ILE A 256 -10.12 13.62 23.30
N ILE A 257 -10.18 12.35 23.72
CA ILE A 257 -10.84 11.94 24.95
C ILE A 257 -9.78 11.46 25.93
N THR A 258 -9.43 12.33 26.86
CA THR A 258 -8.57 12.01 28.00
C THR A 258 -9.41 11.54 29.18
N GLU A 259 -8.78 11.06 30.25
CA GLU A 259 -9.49 10.78 31.50
C GLU A 259 -10.37 11.94 31.99
N ARG A 260 -9.95 13.18 31.74
CA ARG A 260 -10.69 14.38 32.14
C ARG A 260 -12.02 14.51 31.40
N GLU A 261 -12.02 14.32 30.08
CA GLU A 261 -13.24 14.34 29.27
C GLU A 261 -14.14 13.15 29.61
N ALA A 262 -13.55 11.98 29.76
CA ALA A 262 -14.27 10.75 30.16
C ALA A 262 -14.95 10.91 31.53
N LYS A 263 -14.27 11.45 32.54
CA LYS A 263 -14.85 11.78 33.87
C LYS A 263 -16.01 12.74 33.79
N LYS A 264 -15.95 13.75 32.91
CA LYS A 264 -17.07 14.67 32.68
C LYS A 264 -18.26 13.95 32.04
N ILE A 265 -18.01 13.14 31.02
CA ILE A 265 -19.07 12.38 30.34
C ILE A 265 -19.79 11.47 31.35
N THR A 266 -19.08 10.61 32.10
CA THR A 266 -19.68 9.68 33.07
C THR A 266 -20.42 10.41 34.18
N SER A 267 -19.89 11.53 34.68
CA SER A 267 -20.58 12.34 35.69
C SER A 267 -21.91 12.92 35.17
N LEU A 268 -21.98 13.33 33.93
CA LEU A 268 -23.20 13.87 33.31
C LEU A 268 -24.22 12.74 33.01
N ARG A 269 -23.78 11.52 32.79
CA ARG A 269 -24.60 10.33 32.52
C ARG A 269 -25.25 9.69 33.76
N LYS A 270 -24.89 10.14 34.95
CA LYS A 270 -25.47 9.68 36.21
C LYS A 270 -25.39 8.16 36.43
N GLY A 271 -24.33 7.53 35.91
CA GLY A 271 -24.09 6.09 36.04
C GLY A 271 -24.58 5.23 34.85
N GLU A 272 -25.22 5.83 33.86
CA GLU A 272 -25.57 5.15 32.63
C GLU A 272 -24.27 4.77 31.81
N PRO A 273 -24.11 3.52 31.39
CA PRO A 273 -22.93 3.11 30.69
C PRO A 273 -22.85 3.71 29.28
N ILE A 274 -21.64 3.82 28.74
CA ILE A 274 -21.36 4.24 27.36
C ILE A 274 -20.38 3.28 26.68
N VAL A 275 -20.68 2.91 25.45
CA VAL A 275 -19.77 2.15 24.60
C VAL A 275 -18.91 3.14 23.82
N MET A 276 -17.59 3.07 23.98
CA MET A 276 -16.63 3.89 23.26
C MET A 276 -15.81 3.00 22.32
N ILE A 277 -15.74 3.36 21.06
CA ILE A 277 -15.02 2.60 20.03
C ILE A 277 -14.03 3.52 19.32
N ASP A 278 -12.75 3.26 19.52
CA ASP A 278 -11.66 4.01 18.91
C ASP A 278 -11.11 3.26 17.69
N ILE A 279 -11.45 3.76 16.51
CA ILE A 279 -10.95 3.24 15.23
C ILE A 279 -9.92 4.18 14.59
N ALA A 280 -9.40 5.15 15.35
CA ALA A 280 -8.37 6.09 14.92
C ALA A 280 -6.95 5.53 15.12
N VAL A 281 -6.04 5.93 14.23
CA VAL A 281 -4.59 5.77 14.41
C VAL A 281 -3.93 7.07 13.92
N PRO A 282 -3.26 7.81 14.81
CA PRO A 282 -3.09 7.56 16.25
C PRO A 282 -4.42 7.51 17.01
N ARG A 283 -4.42 6.92 18.20
CA ARG A 283 -5.63 6.80 19.03
C ARG A 283 -6.19 8.17 19.40
N ASP A 284 -7.53 8.27 19.34
CA ASP A 284 -8.27 9.44 19.80
C ASP A 284 -8.63 9.37 21.30
N ILE A 285 -8.66 8.15 21.90
CA ILE A 285 -9.04 7.89 23.28
C ILE A 285 -7.83 7.40 24.08
N ASP A 286 -7.59 8.03 25.22
CA ASP A 286 -6.56 7.60 26.17
C ASP A 286 -6.87 6.18 26.70
N PRO A 287 -5.93 5.22 26.63
CA PRO A 287 -6.14 3.86 27.16
C PRO A 287 -6.56 3.81 28.63
N ALA A 288 -6.14 4.77 29.46
CA ALA A 288 -6.52 4.84 30.86
C ALA A 288 -8.04 5.01 31.07
N VAL A 289 -8.77 5.40 30.03
CA VAL A 289 -10.24 5.49 30.05
C VAL A 289 -10.90 4.12 30.17
N ALA A 290 -10.23 3.04 29.75
CA ALA A 290 -10.74 1.67 29.84
C ALA A 290 -10.95 1.20 31.31
N ASP A 291 -10.19 1.76 32.25
CA ASP A 291 -10.27 1.40 33.68
C ASP A 291 -11.37 2.15 34.43
N MET A 292 -12.16 2.97 33.74
CA MET A 292 -13.19 3.80 34.36
C MET A 292 -14.55 3.07 34.41
N ASP A 293 -15.21 3.12 35.55
CA ASP A 293 -16.55 2.55 35.72
C ASP A 293 -17.57 3.18 34.76
N GLY A 294 -18.38 2.34 34.13
CA GLY A 294 -19.43 2.74 33.18
C GLY A 294 -18.96 3.05 31.79
N ILE A 295 -17.70 2.76 31.44
CA ILE A 295 -17.18 2.86 30.10
C ILE A 295 -16.75 1.49 29.56
N TYR A 296 -17.27 1.11 28.41
CA TYR A 296 -16.81 -0.03 27.64
C TYR A 296 -15.98 0.49 26.48
N LEU A 297 -14.64 0.47 26.63
CA LEU A 297 -13.73 0.95 25.60
C LEU A 297 -13.22 -0.19 24.74
N PHE A 298 -13.43 -0.07 23.44
CA PHE A 298 -12.90 -0.96 22.42
C PHE A 298 -12.00 -0.14 21.47
N ASN A 299 -10.88 -0.71 21.11
CA ASN A 299 -9.97 -0.14 20.11
C ASN A 299 -9.96 -1.00 18.85
N ILE A 300 -9.21 -0.58 17.84
CA ILE A 300 -9.12 -1.28 16.56
C ILE A 300 -8.65 -2.74 16.71
N ASP A 301 -7.80 -3.07 17.68
CA ASP A 301 -7.33 -4.44 17.93
C ASP A 301 -8.42 -5.30 18.58
N SER A 302 -9.32 -4.71 19.38
CA SER A 302 -10.47 -5.40 19.99
C SER A 302 -11.47 -5.89 18.92
N LEU A 303 -11.45 -5.29 17.73
CA LEU A 303 -12.31 -5.68 16.61
C LEU A 303 -11.84 -6.99 15.95
N GLU A 304 -10.60 -7.41 16.17
CA GLU A 304 -10.03 -8.66 15.61
C GLU A 304 -10.78 -9.90 16.10
N SER A 305 -11.18 -9.93 17.37
CA SER A 305 -11.84 -11.11 17.97
C SER A 305 -13.24 -11.36 17.42
N VAL A 306 -13.94 -10.33 16.93
CA VAL A 306 -15.31 -10.42 16.39
C VAL A 306 -15.31 -10.87 14.92
N VAL A 307 -14.15 -10.82 14.25
CA VAL A 307 -14.00 -11.18 12.82
C VAL A 307 -14.04 -12.70 12.59
N GLU A 308 -13.95 -13.52 13.64
CA GLU A 308 -13.81 -14.99 13.51
C GLU A 308 -15.05 -15.74 12.97
N GLU A 309 -16.24 -15.21 13.10
CA GLU A 309 -17.48 -15.93 12.73
C GLU A 309 -17.68 -16.17 11.22
N ASN A 310 -17.02 -15.40 10.36
CA ASN A 310 -17.09 -15.56 8.88
C ASN A 310 -15.79 -16.07 8.26
N LYS A 311 -14.89 -16.65 9.06
CA LYS A 311 -13.53 -17.03 8.65
C LYS A 311 -13.50 -18.08 7.55
N ALA A 312 -14.32 -19.11 7.63
CA ALA A 312 -14.32 -20.23 6.68
C ALA A 312 -14.68 -19.82 5.24
N GLN A 313 -15.69 -18.97 5.07
CA GLN A 313 -16.09 -18.49 3.74
C GLN A 313 -15.02 -17.57 3.12
N ARG A 314 -14.37 -16.74 3.94
CA ARG A 314 -13.30 -15.86 3.48
C ARG A 314 -12.02 -16.62 3.14
N GLU A 315 -11.69 -17.64 3.90
CA GLU A 315 -10.56 -18.53 3.60
C GLU A 315 -10.75 -19.25 2.27
N GLU A 316 -12.00 -19.60 1.92
CA GLU A 316 -12.31 -20.18 0.62
C GLU A 316 -12.13 -19.16 -0.51
N GLU A 317 -12.63 -17.95 -0.34
CA GLU A 317 -12.44 -16.88 -1.34
C GLU A 317 -10.96 -16.44 -1.45
N ALA A 318 -10.22 -16.46 -0.35
CA ALA A 318 -8.78 -16.24 -0.35
C ALA A 318 -8.05 -17.33 -1.13
N ARG A 319 -8.43 -18.61 -0.95
CA ARG A 319 -7.88 -19.72 -1.74
C ARG A 319 -8.14 -19.57 -3.24
N ARG A 320 -9.29 -19.04 -3.64
CA ARG A 320 -9.60 -18.72 -5.04
C ARG A 320 -8.78 -17.56 -5.59
N ALA A 321 -8.32 -16.66 -4.75
CA ALA A 321 -7.47 -15.52 -5.13
C ALA A 321 -6.01 -15.94 -5.36
N GLU A 322 -5.51 -16.97 -4.65
CA GLU A 322 -4.09 -17.39 -4.72
C GLU A 322 -3.61 -17.70 -6.15
N PRO A 323 -4.31 -18.48 -6.99
CA PRO A 323 -3.85 -18.71 -8.36
C PRO A 323 -3.80 -17.42 -9.20
N ILE A 324 -4.71 -16.47 -8.96
CA ILE A 324 -4.72 -15.20 -9.69
C ILE A 324 -3.47 -14.38 -9.35
N ILE A 325 -3.06 -14.42 -8.08
CA ILE A 325 -1.86 -13.72 -7.60
C ILE A 325 -0.61 -14.42 -8.13
N HIS A 326 -0.54 -15.74 -8.03
CA HIS A 326 0.60 -16.52 -8.52
C HIS A 326 0.88 -16.27 -10.01
N ASP A 327 -0.15 -16.40 -10.87
CA ASP A 327 -0.01 -16.13 -12.30
C ASP A 327 0.47 -14.70 -12.57
N ALA A 328 -0.04 -13.73 -11.80
CA ALA A 328 0.34 -12.34 -11.97
C ALA A 328 1.78 -12.04 -11.51
N ILE A 329 2.30 -12.81 -10.53
CA ILE A 329 3.71 -12.72 -10.10
C ILE A 329 4.62 -13.23 -11.21
N GLU A 330 4.33 -14.43 -11.77
CA GLU A 330 5.14 -14.99 -12.85
C GLU A 330 5.19 -14.05 -14.06
N GLU A 331 4.03 -13.56 -14.53
CA GLU A 331 3.96 -12.57 -15.61
C GLU A 331 4.76 -11.29 -15.32
N LEU A 332 4.78 -10.86 -14.05
CA LEU A 332 5.54 -9.65 -13.66
C LEU A 332 7.04 -9.94 -13.64
N LEU A 333 7.46 -11.06 -13.06
CA LEU A 333 8.87 -11.46 -12.99
C LEU A 333 9.46 -11.58 -14.40
N ASP A 334 8.76 -12.24 -15.33
CA ASP A 334 9.16 -12.33 -16.73
C ASP A 334 9.34 -10.93 -17.36
N LYS A 335 8.42 -10.01 -17.06
CA LYS A 335 8.49 -8.65 -17.56
C LYS A 335 9.65 -7.85 -16.96
N LEU A 336 9.90 -7.99 -15.65
CA LEU A 336 11.01 -7.31 -14.98
C LEU A 336 12.36 -7.86 -15.46
N SER A 337 12.49 -9.17 -15.60
CA SER A 337 13.68 -9.83 -16.15
C SER A 337 14.01 -9.33 -17.57
N TYR A 338 12.99 -9.18 -18.41
CA TYR A 338 13.18 -8.59 -19.74
C TYR A 338 13.71 -7.15 -19.67
N LEU A 339 13.29 -6.37 -18.67
CA LEU A 339 13.76 -4.98 -18.53
C LEU A 339 15.22 -4.89 -18.08
N THR A 340 15.71 -5.83 -17.27
CA THR A 340 17.14 -5.84 -16.86
C THR A 340 18.06 -6.15 -18.01
N VAL A 341 17.68 -7.05 -18.93
CA VAL A 341 18.48 -7.41 -20.10
C VAL A 341 18.35 -6.43 -21.29
N ARG A 342 17.28 -5.65 -21.34
CA ARG A 342 17.00 -4.72 -22.45
C ARG A 342 18.14 -3.73 -22.75
N PRO A 343 18.81 -3.10 -21.78
CA PRO A 343 19.93 -2.19 -22.04
C PRO A 343 21.08 -2.88 -22.77
N MET A 344 21.43 -4.11 -22.40
CA MET A 344 22.45 -4.92 -23.05
C MET A 344 22.07 -5.26 -24.49
N MET A 345 20.84 -5.72 -24.71
CA MET A 345 20.33 -6.01 -26.04
C MET A 345 20.37 -4.78 -26.94
N ALA A 346 20.08 -3.60 -26.38
CA ALA A 346 20.17 -2.34 -27.11
C ALA A 346 21.60 -2.02 -27.52
N LEU A 347 22.57 -2.12 -26.60
CA LEU A 347 23.99 -1.89 -26.87
C LEU A 347 24.52 -2.84 -27.95
N LEU A 348 24.22 -4.12 -27.85
CA LEU A 348 24.62 -5.14 -28.84
C LEU A 348 24.02 -4.84 -30.21
N THR A 349 22.72 -4.53 -30.26
CA THR A 349 22.02 -4.19 -31.50
C THR A 349 22.59 -2.92 -32.14
N GLU A 350 22.86 -1.90 -31.35
CA GLU A 350 23.44 -0.63 -31.81
C GLU A 350 24.83 -0.85 -32.39
N LYS A 351 25.68 -1.60 -31.72
CA LYS A 351 27.01 -1.95 -32.20
C LYS A 351 26.96 -2.71 -33.54
N ALA A 352 26.12 -3.73 -33.60
CA ALA A 352 25.94 -4.51 -34.84
C ALA A 352 25.41 -3.65 -35.99
N GLU A 353 24.46 -2.76 -35.75
CA GLU A 353 23.90 -1.86 -36.73
C GLU A 353 24.94 -0.80 -37.18
N ARG A 354 25.81 -0.32 -36.31
CA ARG A 354 26.91 0.58 -36.61
C ARG A 354 27.92 -0.10 -37.59
N ILE A 355 28.29 -1.35 -37.29
CA ILE A 355 29.14 -2.16 -38.17
C ILE A 355 28.47 -2.36 -39.53
N ARG A 356 27.20 -2.79 -39.55
CA ARG A 356 26.43 -2.99 -40.78
C ARG A 356 26.40 -1.76 -41.66
N ARG A 357 26.08 -0.60 -41.11
CA ARG A 357 26.00 0.67 -41.86
C ARG A 357 27.35 1.03 -42.45
N ARG A 358 28.42 0.85 -41.68
CA ARG A 358 29.78 1.14 -42.17
C ARG A 358 30.17 0.23 -43.36
N GLU A 359 29.92 -1.08 -43.23
CA GLU A 359 30.29 -2.04 -44.29
C GLU A 359 29.38 -1.90 -45.53
N LEU A 360 28.07 -1.65 -45.32
CA LEU A 360 27.17 -1.35 -46.43
C LEU A 360 27.61 -0.08 -47.20
N HIS A 361 27.98 0.97 -46.48
CA HIS A 361 28.49 2.20 -47.09
C HIS A 361 29.77 1.93 -47.93
N ARG A 362 30.72 1.16 -47.39
CA ARG A 362 31.95 0.75 -48.09
C ARG A 362 31.65 -0.08 -49.33
N ALA A 363 30.70 -0.98 -49.28
CA ALA A 363 30.28 -1.80 -50.41
C ALA A 363 29.65 -0.94 -51.51
N LEU A 364 28.72 -0.04 -51.15
CA LEU A 364 28.04 0.85 -52.08
C LEU A 364 29.01 1.84 -52.75
N ALA A 365 30.06 2.30 -52.06
CA ALA A 365 31.10 3.17 -52.64
C ALA A 365 31.93 2.49 -53.73
N LYS A 366 31.97 1.15 -53.74
CA LYS A 366 32.67 0.36 -54.78
C LYS A 366 31.76 0.01 -55.98
N LEU A 367 30.49 0.35 -55.91
CA LEU A 367 29.47 0.05 -56.92
C LEU A 367 28.78 1.36 -57.39
N PRO A 368 29.45 2.22 -58.19
CA PRO A 368 28.93 3.54 -58.55
C PRO A 368 27.63 3.49 -59.35
N ASP A 369 27.44 2.46 -60.17
CA ASP A 369 26.28 2.31 -61.06
C ASP A 369 25.11 1.51 -60.48
N ILE A 370 25.11 1.24 -59.16
CA ILE A 370 24.05 0.44 -58.51
C ILE A 370 22.71 1.20 -58.50
N SER A 371 21.66 0.50 -58.94
CA SER A 371 20.30 1.05 -58.95
C SER A 371 19.74 1.22 -57.54
N ASN A 372 18.75 2.10 -57.36
CA ASN A 372 18.04 2.26 -56.10
C ASN A 372 17.34 0.97 -55.62
N LYS A 373 16.94 0.10 -56.53
CA LYS A 373 16.35 -1.20 -56.20
C LYS A 373 17.38 -2.14 -55.59
N GLU A 374 18.55 -2.27 -56.21
CA GLU A 374 19.65 -3.11 -55.72
C GLU A 374 20.19 -2.60 -54.36
N ARG A 375 20.32 -1.29 -54.22
CA ARG A 375 20.68 -0.67 -52.91
C ARG A 375 19.72 -1.07 -51.80
N ARG A 376 18.42 -1.03 -52.06
CA ARG A 376 17.39 -1.47 -51.07
C ARG A 376 17.51 -2.96 -50.77
N ILE A 377 17.78 -3.80 -51.75
CA ILE A 377 18.00 -5.26 -51.57
C ILE A 377 19.22 -5.50 -50.69
N MET A 378 20.35 -4.83 -50.93
CA MET A 378 21.56 -4.96 -50.11
C MET A 378 21.33 -4.47 -48.67
N ASP A 379 20.62 -3.35 -48.45
CA ASP A 379 20.25 -2.84 -47.13
C ASP A 379 19.34 -3.85 -46.40
N SER A 380 18.32 -4.37 -47.07
CA SER A 380 17.41 -5.37 -46.50
C SER A 380 18.13 -6.68 -46.15
N MET A 381 18.99 -7.18 -47.06
CA MET A 381 19.76 -8.41 -46.83
C MET A 381 20.71 -8.24 -45.64
N SER A 382 21.45 -7.13 -45.55
CA SER A 382 22.38 -6.89 -44.45
C SER A 382 21.66 -6.76 -43.09
N ARG A 383 20.49 -6.10 -43.04
CA ARG A 383 19.63 -6.07 -41.84
C ARG A 383 19.16 -7.46 -41.42
N MET A 384 18.76 -8.28 -42.39
CA MET A 384 18.31 -9.64 -42.11
C MET A 384 19.41 -10.53 -41.54
N ILE A 385 20.65 -10.37 -42.05
CA ILE A 385 21.82 -11.08 -41.52
C ILE A 385 22.03 -10.72 -40.04
N ILE A 386 22.09 -9.41 -39.71
CA ILE A 386 22.24 -8.97 -38.31
C ILE A 386 21.13 -9.50 -37.44
N ARG A 387 19.88 -9.39 -37.87
CA ARG A 387 18.73 -9.87 -37.12
C ARG A 387 18.79 -11.39 -36.82
N LYS A 388 19.21 -12.17 -37.81
CA LYS A 388 19.35 -13.62 -37.63
C LYS A 388 20.54 -13.98 -36.73
N MET A 389 21.67 -13.27 -36.85
CA MET A 389 22.85 -13.52 -36.01
C MET A 389 22.59 -13.16 -34.54
N LEU A 390 21.82 -12.11 -34.26
CA LEU A 390 21.54 -11.67 -32.90
C LEU A 390 20.38 -12.44 -32.26
N ARG A 391 19.61 -13.23 -33.00
CA ARG A 391 18.42 -13.90 -32.51
C ARG A 391 18.71 -14.85 -31.34
N GLU A 392 19.64 -15.79 -31.53
CA GLU A 392 19.97 -16.79 -30.50
C GLU A 392 20.60 -16.17 -29.24
N PRO A 393 21.59 -15.23 -29.35
CA PRO A 393 22.04 -14.46 -28.18
C PRO A 393 20.91 -13.77 -27.41
N MET A 394 19.96 -13.14 -28.13
CA MET A 394 18.84 -12.45 -27.50
C MET A 394 17.88 -13.40 -26.80
N ILE A 395 17.62 -14.58 -27.36
CA ILE A 395 16.80 -15.61 -26.71
C ILE A 395 17.49 -16.07 -25.41
N HIS A 396 18.78 -16.39 -25.50
CA HIS A 396 19.54 -16.87 -24.36
C HIS A 396 19.61 -15.85 -23.22
N PHE A 397 19.78 -14.55 -23.54
CA PHE A 397 19.71 -13.50 -22.52
C PHE A 397 18.36 -13.44 -21.81
N ASN A 398 17.26 -13.64 -22.52
CA ASN A 398 15.94 -13.68 -21.89
C ASN A 398 15.79 -14.90 -20.97
N GLU A 399 16.43 -16.03 -21.29
CA GLU A 399 16.37 -17.25 -20.49
C GLU A 399 17.15 -17.13 -19.16
N ILE A 400 18.27 -16.40 -19.16
CA ILE A 400 19.11 -16.21 -17.96
C ILE A 400 18.73 -14.97 -17.14
N ALA A 401 17.84 -14.13 -17.68
CA ALA A 401 17.37 -12.92 -17.01
C ALA A 401 16.70 -13.24 -15.67
N GLY A 402 17.12 -12.58 -14.59
CA GLY A 402 16.62 -12.81 -13.26
C GLY A 402 17.19 -14.06 -12.53
N THR A 403 18.15 -14.78 -13.16
CA THR A 403 18.88 -15.88 -12.51
C THR A 403 20.11 -15.37 -11.77
N GLU A 404 20.66 -16.21 -10.87
CA GLU A 404 21.94 -15.90 -10.19
C GLU A 404 23.10 -15.73 -11.17
N GLU A 405 23.01 -16.32 -12.34
CA GLU A 405 24.02 -16.30 -13.39
C GLU A 405 23.98 -15.00 -14.23
N GLU A 406 22.91 -14.21 -14.19
CA GLU A 406 22.72 -13.00 -14.98
C GLU A 406 23.94 -12.08 -14.94
N GLY A 407 24.46 -11.79 -13.75
CA GLY A 407 25.61 -10.90 -13.56
C GLY A 407 26.89 -11.41 -14.26
N LEU A 408 27.17 -12.70 -14.15
CA LEU A 408 28.32 -13.36 -14.77
C LEU A 408 28.23 -13.29 -16.32
N TYR A 409 27.05 -13.59 -16.85
CA TYR A 409 26.81 -13.50 -18.30
C TYR A 409 26.87 -12.06 -18.81
N TRP A 410 26.44 -11.08 -18.01
CA TRP A 410 26.56 -9.66 -18.30
C TRP A 410 28.02 -9.27 -18.57
N ASP A 411 28.91 -9.59 -17.63
CA ASP A 411 30.31 -9.22 -17.70
C ASP A 411 31.01 -9.95 -18.85
N LEU A 412 30.75 -11.26 -19.00
CA LEU A 412 31.26 -12.06 -20.10
C LEU A 412 30.87 -11.49 -21.47
N PHE A 413 29.60 -11.08 -21.61
CA PHE A 413 29.10 -10.54 -22.88
C PHE A 413 29.64 -9.14 -23.19
N LYS A 414 29.78 -8.28 -22.17
CA LYS A 414 30.45 -7.00 -22.31
C LYS A 414 31.86 -7.18 -22.88
N ASP A 415 32.60 -8.11 -22.28
CA ASP A 415 33.95 -8.42 -22.69
C ASP A 415 34.01 -9.01 -24.12
N MET A 416 33.22 -10.06 -24.37
CA MET A 416 33.21 -10.76 -25.68
C MET A 416 32.83 -9.82 -26.84
N PHE A 417 31.89 -8.94 -26.63
CA PHE A 417 31.42 -8.00 -27.65
C PHE A 417 32.01 -6.60 -27.48
N ASN A 418 32.90 -6.38 -26.50
CA ASN A 418 33.50 -5.07 -26.22
C ASN A 418 32.42 -3.96 -26.19
N LEU A 419 31.41 -4.12 -25.27
CA LEU A 419 30.25 -3.24 -25.16
C LEU A 419 30.43 -2.13 -24.14
N GLU A 420 31.65 -1.78 -23.76
CA GLU A 420 31.91 -0.65 -22.87
C GLU A 420 31.35 0.65 -23.48
N LYS A 421 30.76 1.49 -22.63
CA LYS A 421 30.33 2.84 -23.03
C LYS A 421 31.55 3.57 -23.53
N GLU A 422 31.65 3.78 -24.85
CA GLU A 422 32.42 4.90 -25.37
C GLU A 422 31.78 6.17 -24.81
N GLY A 423 32.50 6.84 -23.87
CA GLY A 423 32.11 8.05 -23.17
C GLY A 423 31.75 9.24 -24.06
#